data_2e2c81973aafcc39ba21ee6c2d89c8ba
#
_entry.id   2e2c81973aafcc39ba21ee6c2d89c8ba
#
_cell.length_a   1.000
_cell.length_b   1.000
_cell.length_c   1.000
_cell.angle_alpha   90.00
_cell.angle_beta   90.00
_cell.angle_gamma   90.00
#
_symmetry.space_group_name_H-M   'P 1'
#
loop_
_entity.id
_entity.type
_entity.pdbx_description
1 polymer ?
#
loop_
_entity_poly.entity_id
_entity_poly.type
_entity_poly.pdbx_seq_one_letter_code
_entity_poly.pdbx_strand_id
1 'polypeptide(L)'
;MIAWIRSYLGASKKLLAQVLVLGVIAVVFAIGLMFVAGYLIAASADNAFSLLMLNIPLAFVQIFGLGKPLARYLERLRSHDWVLRLTSTLRLRLFRVVQHQQREQAHWRMGDVLGSLASDIEHVQNLFLRCVFPVLIAWIVGVLLVAVAGFMSPGLLLFALIAFLLLCVIIPALAVVLNRARIERNDRTRASLYAEVTDKVLGSRDIAIAGRGGEITGQLMEEFDRLDAGEKAIAHHDRLRLLLIQVLLLCIILVLIWWTSVRFGGTPGGTSDWIVAVALGFFPLIEVIAPLPQLFEDTLEHREALERMNEQGLLADPDPALFTAPSLHAPFDISIEELSFSYEPEHCILSKVTLSIL
;
A
#
# COMPACT_ATOMS: atom_id res chain seq x y z
N MET A 1 16.80 -6.66 1.43
CA MET A 1 15.37 -6.31 1.49
C MET A 1 14.45 -7.44 1.03
N ILE A 2 14.48 -7.85 -0.24
CA ILE A 2 13.59 -8.87 -0.82
C ILE A 2 13.68 -10.21 -0.08
N ALA A 3 14.86 -10.62 0.38
CA ALA A 3 15.06 -11.88 1.08
C ALA A 3 14.30 -11.96 2.41
N TRP A 4 14.32 -10.91 3.24
CA TRP A 4 13.61 -10.89 4.51
C TRP A 4 12.09 -10.85 4.33
N ILE A 5 11.59 -9.94 3.46
CA ILE A 5 10.15 -9.90 3.13
C ILE A 5 9.71 -11.26 2.58
N ARG A 6 10.51 -11.88 1.74
CA ARG A 6 10.24 -13.23 1.20
C ARG A 6 10.21 -14.31 2.29
N SER A 7 11.11 -14.22 3.27
CA SER A 7 11.12 -15.15 4.43
C SER A 7 9.86 -14.98 5.28
N TYR A 8 9.47 -13.73 5.60
CA TYR A 8 8.26 -13.45 6.36
C TYR A 8 6.98 -13.85 5.61
N LEU A 9 6.90 -13.53 4.31
CA LEU A 9 5.81 -13.99 3.44
C LEU A 9 5.75 -15.51 3.41
N GLY A 10 6.92 -16.18 3.43
CA GLY A 10 7.03 -17.62 3.52
C GLY A 10 6.42 -18.22 4.79
N ALA A 11 6.66 -17.59 5.94
CA ALA A 11 6.13 -18.02 7.23
C ALA A 11 4.63 -17.74 7.41
N SER A 12 4.11 -16.69 6.78
CA SER A 12 2.73 -16.22 6.94
C SER A 12 1.80 -16.51 5.75
N LYS A 13 2.18 -17.45 4.86
CA LYS A 13 1.46 -17.78 3.61
C LYS A 13 -0.05 -18.04 3.80
N LYS A 14 -0.44 -18.71 4.89
CA LYS A 14 -1.85 -19.02 5.15
C LYS A 14 -2.69 -17.77 5.38
N LEU A 15 -2.20 -16.84 6.20
CA LEU A 15 -2.90 -15.57 6.46
C LEU A 15 -2.95 -14.70 5.20
N LEU A 16 -1.85 -14.62 4.46
CA LEU A 16 -1.79 -13.89 3.20
C LEU A 16 -2.79 -14.43 2.18
N ALA A 17 -2.83 -15.77 2.01
CA ALA A 17 -3.79 -16.40 1.13
C ALA A 17 -5.25 -16.12 1.56
N GLN A 18 -5.54 -16.13 2.88
CA GLN A 18 -6.87 -15.78 3.40
C GLN A 18 -7.26 -14.34 3.05
N VAL A 19 -6.35 -13.36 3.21
CA VAL A 19 -6.58 -11.97 2.85
C VAL A 19 -6.93 -11.83 1.36
N LEU A 20 -6.10 -12.42 0.50
CA LEU A 20 -6.31 -12.36 -0.95
C LEU A 20 -7.61 -13.04 -1.38
N VAL A 21 -7.89 -14.24 -0.87
CA VAL A 21 -9.12 -14.98 -1.19
C VAL A 21 -10.35 -14.21 -0.72
N LEU A 22 -10.37 -13.69 0.51
CA LEU A 22 -11.50 -12.91 1.04
C LEU A 22 -11.69 -11.59 0.26
N GLY A 23 -10.59 -10.92 -0.13
CA GLY A 23 -10.64 -9.72 -0.96
C GLY A 23 -11.23 -10.00 -2.35
N VAL A 24 -10.78 -11.07 -2.99
CA VAL A 24 -11.34 -11.52 -4.28
C VAL A 24 -12.83 -11.88 -4.14
N ILE A 25 -13.22 -12.63 -3.11
CA ILE A 25 -14.62 -12.98 -2.85
C ILE A 25 -15.46 -11.70 -2.67
N ALA A 26 -14.98 -10.69 -1.95
CA ALA A 26 -15.69 -9.45 -1.75
C ALA A 26 -15.96 -8.71 -3.08
N VAL A 27 -14.98 -8.70 -3.99
CA VAL A 27 -15.13 -8.11 -5.33
C VAL A 27 -16.07 -8.95 -6.21
N VAL A 28 -15.93 -10.27 -6.19
CA VAL A 28 -16.82 -11.19 -6.93
C VAL A 28 -18.26 -11.04 -6.44
N PHE A 29 -18.50 -10.89 -5.14
CA PHE A 29 -19.84 -10.62 -4.61
C PHE A 29 -20.38 -9.26 -5.05
N ALA A 30 -19.52 -8.25 -5.16
CA ALA A 30 -19.93 -6.95 -5.67
C ALA A 30 -20.35 -7.04 -7.15
N ILE A 31 -19.56 -7.73 -7.97
CA ILE A 31 -19.86 -8.00 -9.39
C ILE A 31 -21.16 -8.81 -9.50
N GLY A 32 -21.27 -9.90 -8.73
CA GLY A 32 -22.45 -10.77 -8.73
C GLY A 32 -23.71 -10.04 -8.31
N LEU A 33 -23.62 -9.18 -7.28
CA LEU A 33 -24.75 -8.35 -6.83
C LEU A 33 -25.27 -7.45 -7.95
N MET A 34 -24.38 -6.70 -8.59
CA MET A 34 -24.77 -5.78 -9.67
C MET A 34 -25.21 -6.51 -10.94
N PHE A 35 -24.57 -7.63 -11.26
CA PHE A 35 -24.94 -8.48 -12.37
C PHE A 35 -26.37 -9.03 -12.21
N VAL A 36 -26.68 -9.63 -11.05
CA VAL A 36 -28.02 -10.18 -10.79
C VAL A 36 -29.07 -9.08 -10.65
N ALA A 37 -28.71 -7.91 -10.07
CA ALA A 37 -29.61 -6.76 -10.03
C ALA A 37 -29.95 -6.28 -11.46
N GLY A 38 -28.95 -6.21 -12.35
CA GLY A 38 -29.16 -5.88 -13.77
C GLY A 38 -30.07 -6.88 -14.48
N TYR A 39 -29.86 -8.17 -14.23
CA TYR A 39 -30.73 -9.22 -14.75
C TYR A 39 -32.17 -9.07 -14.25
N LEU A 40 -32.36 -8.83 -12.94
CA LEU A 40 -33.69 -8.61 -12.36
C LEU A 40 -34.43 -7.40 -12.94
N ILE A 41 -33.72 -6.29 -13.16
CA ILE A 41 -34.28 -5.09 -13.76
C ILE A 41 -34.79 -5.39 -15.18
N ALA A 42 -33.98 -6.05 -16.00
CA ALA A 42 -34.33 -6.41 -17.35
C ALA A 42 -35.49 -7.43 -17.41
N ALA A 43 -35.37 -8.51 -16.62
CA ALA A 43 -36.37 -9.59 -16.58
C ALA A 43 -37.74 -9.10 -16.02
N SER A 44 -37.74 -8.13 -15.10
CA SER A 44 -38.98 -7.55 -14.57
C SER A 44 -39.72 -6.65 -15.60
N ALA A 45 -38.99 -6.13 -16.58
CA ALA A 45 -39.59 -5.35 -17.68
C ALA A 45 -40.27 -6.23 -18.74
N ASP A 46 -39.96 -7.50 -18.78
CA ASP A 46 -40.56 -8.46 -19.73
C ASP A 46 -41.80 -9.08 -19.07
N ASN A 47 -42.99 -8.82 -19.63
CA ASN A 47 -44.30 -9.32 -19.15
C ASN A 47 -44.44 -10.86 -19.20
N ALA A 48 -43.48 -11.57 -19.76
CA ALA A 48 -43.47 -13.04 -19.86
C ALA A 48 -42.98 -13.73 -18.57
N PHE A 49 -42.36 -13.00 -17.61
CA PHE A 49 -41.81 -13.58 -16.40
C PHE A 49 -42.87 -13.71 -15.27
N SER A 50 -43.04 -14.94 -14.81
CA SER A 50 -43.80 -15.22 -13.58
C SER A 50 -43.04 -14.76 -12.35
N LEU A 51 -43.72 -14.18 -11.35
CA LEU A 51 -43.17 -13.80 -10.04
C LEU A 51 -42.38 -14.95 -9.36
N LEU A 52 -42.76 -16.22 -9.64
CA LEU A 52 -42.06 -17.38 -9.10
C LEU A 52 -40.64 -17.54 -9.69
N MET A 53 -40.38 -17.16 -10.93
CA MET A 53 -39.06 -17.25 -11.54
C MET A 53 -38.09 -16.19 -11.01
N LEU A 54 -38.58 -15.07 -10.48
CA LEU A 54 -37.77 -14.00 -9.89
C LEU A 54 -37.24 -14.34 -8.49
N ASN A 55 -37.79 -15.36 -7.81
CA ASN A 55 -37.35 -15.74 -6.47
C ASN A 55 -35.89 -16.20 -6.40
N ILE A 56 -35.41 -16.92 -7.40
CA ILE A 56 -34.00 -17.42 -7.44
C ILE A 56 -33.03 -16.25 -7.60
N PRO A 57 -33.15 -15.34 -8.59
CA PRO A 57 -32.30 -14.15 -8.67
C PRO A 57 -32.39 -13.26 -7.42
N LEU A 58 -33.59 -13.10 -6.83
CA LEU A 58 -33.77 -12.31 -5.60
C LEU A 58 -32.98 -12.90 -4.43
N ALA A 59 -32.98 -14.23 -4.29
CA ALA A 59 -32.15 -14.90 -3.27
C ALA A 59 -30.65 -14.65 -3.48
N PHE A 60 -30.18 -14.65 -4.73
CA PHE A 60 -28.77 -14.31 -5.04
C PHE A 60 -28.44 -12.85 -4.70
N VAL A 61 -29.35 -11.89 -4.95
CA VAL A 61 -29.17 -10.49 -4.52
C VAL A 61 -28.98 -10.42 -3.00
N GLN A 62 -29.79 -11.16 -2.23
CA GLN A 62 -29.68 -11.20 -0.77
C GLN A 62 -28.35 -11.82 -0.33
N ILE A 63 -27.96 -12.95 -0.94
CA ILE A 63 -26.68 -13.64 -0.63
C ILE A 63 -25.50 -12.73 -0.93
N PHE A 64 -25.45 -12.11 -2.09
CA PHE A 64 -24.34 -11.21 -2.46
C PHE A 64 -24.39 -9.90 -1.69
N GLY A 65 -25.59 -9.36 -1.41
CA GLY A 65 -25.77 -8.14 -0.64
C GLY A 65 -25.29 -8.26 0.80
N LEU A 66 -25.53 -9.41 1.46
CA LEU A 66 -25.04 -9.68 2.80
C LEU A 66 -23.59 -10.22 2.76
N GLY A 67 -23.25 -10.98 1.74
CA GLY A 67 -21.92 -11.60 1.58
C GLY A 67 -20.80 -10.59 1.30
N LYS A 68 -21.08 -9.55 0.50
CA LYS A 68 -20.10 -8.49 0.18
C LYS A 68 -19.56 -7.79 1.46
N PRO A 69 -20.39 -7.20 2.32
CA PRO A 69 -19.89 -6.54 3.54
C PRO A 69 -19.26 -7.52 4.52
N LEU A 70 -19.76 -8.74 4.61
CA LEU A 70 -19.16 -9.77 5.46
C LEU A 70 -17.76 -10.17 4.98
N ALA A 71 -17.59 -10.43 3.68
CA ALA A 71 -16.31 -10.75 3.10
C ALA A 71 -15.31 -9.60 3.24
N ARG A 72 -15.75 -8.34 3.02
CA ARG A 72 -14.94 -7.14 3.22
C ARG A 72 -14.52 -6.96 4.68
N TYR A 73 -15.43 -7.22 5.63
CA TYR A 73 -15.10 -7.17 7.05
C TYR A 73 -14.06 -8.21 7.44
N LEU A 74 -14.23 -9.45 7.00
CA LEU A 74 -13.27 -10.53 7.28
C LEU A 74 -11.92 -10.29 6.61
N GLU A 75 -11.90 -9.79 5.40
CA GLU A 75 -10.68 -9.38 4.69
C GLU A 75 -9.94 -8.32 5.49
N ARG A 76 -10.63 -7.24 5.92
CA ARG A 76 -10.04 -6.16 6.70
C ARG A 76 -9.51 -6.66 8.06
N LEU A 77 -10.25 -7.55 8.72
CA LEU A 77 -9.82 -8.16 9.98
C LEU A 77 -8.53 -8.98 9.81
N ARG A 78 -8.44 -9.78 8.74
CA ARG A 78 -7.28 -10.63 8.46
C ARG A 78 -6.08 -9.83 7.95
N SER A 79 -6.30 -8.82 7.13
CA SER A 79 -5.23 -7.94 6.63
C SER A 79 -4.59 -7.15 7.77
N HIS A 80 -5.40 -6.60 8.68
CA HIS A 80 -4.88 -5.93 9.88
C HIS A 80 -4.16 -6.88 10.83
N ASP A 81 -4.69 -8.08 11.10
CA ASP A 81 -3.99 -9.09 11.93
C ASP A 81 -2.62 -9.45 11.33
N TRP A 82 -2.56 -9.65 10.01
CA TRP A 82 -1.31 -9.94 9.33
C TRP A 82 -0.30 -8.80 9.46
N VAL A 83 -0.73 -7.57 9.24
CA VAL A 83 0.16 -6.39 9.30
C VAL A 83 0.61 -6.11 10.73
N LEU A 84 -0.26 -6.24 11.73
CA LEU A 84 0.12 -6.07 13.14
C LEU A 84 1.18 -7.08 13.58
N ARG A 85 1.09 -8.33 13.14
CA ARG A 85 2.12 -9.34 13.38
C ARG A 85 3.44 -9.00 12.69
N LEU A 86 3.37 -8.54 11.42
CA LEU A 86 4.54 -8.06 10.69
C LEU A 86 5.22 -6.92 11.44
N THR A 87 4.46 -5.90 11.83
CA THR A 87 4.93 -4.72 12.55
C THR A 87 5.54 -5.08 13.90
N SER A 88 4.89 -5.97 14.66
CA SER A 88 5.41 -6.46 15.95
C SER A 88 6.76 -7.18 15.78
N THR A 89 6.86 -8.04 14.78
CA THR A 89 8.11 -8.76 14.47
C THR A 89 9.21 -7.78 14.04
N LEU A 90 8.85 -6.79 13.24
CA LEU A 90 9.77 -5.76 12.76
C LEU A 90 10.28 -4.91 13.93
N ARG A 91 9.39 -4.44 14.82
CA ARG A 91 9.76 -3.67 16.03
C ARG A 91 10.73 -4.43 16.93
N LEU A 92 10.44 -5.70 17.20
CA LEU A 92 11.31 -6.54 18.02
C LEU A 92 12.70 -6.70 17.39
N ARG A 93 12.74 -6.90 16.08
CA ARG A 93 13.99 -7.01 15.34
C ARG A 93 14.81 -5.71 15.39
N LEU A 94 14.17 -4.59 15.07
CA LEU A 94 14.79 -3.27 15.08
C LEU A 94 15.34 -2.92 16.46
N PHE A 95 14.57 -3.21 17.52
CA PHE A 95 15.03 -3.03 18.89
C PHE A 95 16.33 -3.80 19.17
N ARG A 96 16.40 -5.06 18.73
CA ARG A 96 17.62 -5.88 18.90
C ARG A 96 18.81 -5.32 18.13
N VAL A 97 18.62 -4.88 16.90
CA VAL A 97 19.68 -4.28 16.08
C VAL A 97 20.19 -2.99 16.71
N VAL A 98 19.30 -2.09 17.13
CA VAL A 98 19.68 -0.84 17.81
C VAL A 98 20.40 -1.10 19.12
N GLN A 99 19.94 -2.05 19.94
CA GLN A 99 20.60 -2.44 21.18
C GLN A 99 22.05 -2.90 20.95
N HIS A 100 22.30 -3.56 19.82
CA HIS A 100 23.63 -4.04 19.48
C HIS A 100 24.52 -2.90 18.94
N GLN A 101 24.01 -2.07 18.05
CA GLN A 101 24.77 -0.97 17.44
C GLN A 101 25.17 0.11 18.46
N GLN A 102 24.38 0.31 19.52
CA GLN A 102 24.76 1.24 20.62
C GLN A 102 26.06 0.86 21.32
N ARG A 103 26.48 -0.39 21.27
CA ARG A 103 27.79 -0.82 21.80
C ARG A 103 28.97 -0.29 20.99
N GLU A 104 28.77 -0.02 19.68
CA GLU A 104 29.84 0.34 18.76
C GLU A 104 29.88 1.83 18.39
N GLN A 105 28.77 2.55 18.50
CA GLN A 105 28.66 3.95 18.05
C GLN A 105 27.96 4.84 19.08
N ALA A 106 28.75 5.47 19.95
CA ALA A 106 28.26 6.34 21.02
C ALA A 106 27.59 7.67 20.57
N HIS A 107 27.51 7.95 19.26
CA HIS A 107 27.09 9.26 18.72
C HIS A 107 25.62 9.34 18.26
N TRP A 108 24.86 8.26 18.31
CA TRP A 108 23.46 8.28 17.87
C TRP A 108 22.54 8.84 18.96
N ARG A 109 21.83 9.92 18.63
CA ARG A 109 20.74 10.39 19.51
C ARG A 109 19.60 9.38 19.46
N MET A 110 19.40 8.65 20.53
CA MET A 110 18.37 7.59 20.66
C MET A 110 16.97 8.07 20.23
N GLY A 111 16.65 9.35 20.51
CA GLY A 111 15.37 9.94 20.13
C GLY A 111 15.15 10.01 18.62
N ASP A 112 16.18 10.37 17.87
CA ASP A 112 16.10 10.50 16.40
C ASP A 112 15.95 9.12 15.74
N VAL A 113 16.67 8.13 16.26
CA VAL A 113 16.58 6.73 15.78
C VAL A 113 15.19 6.14 16.08
N LEU A 114 14.68 6.31 17.29
CA LEU A 114 13.36 5.80 17.65
C LEU A 114 12.24 6.51 16.89
N GLY A 115 12.39 7.81 16.63
CA GLY A 115 11.42 8.59 15.86
C GLY A 115 11.36 8.14 14.40
N SER A 116 12.51 8.02 13.73
CA SER A 116 12.57 7.54 12.34
C SER A 116 12.06 6.10 12.22
N LEU A 117 12.44 5.22 13.15
CA LEU A 117 11.97 3.84 13.18
C LEU A 117 10.46 3.72 13.34
N ALA A 118 9.84 4.56 14.16
CA ALA A 118 8.38 4.56 14.33
C ALA A 118 7.68 4.96 13.03
N SER A 119 8.15 6.01 12.35
CA SER A 119 7.64 6.47 11.05
C SER A 119 7.85 5.44 9.95
N ASP A 120 9.06 4.88 9.82
CA ASP A 120 9.36 3.93 8.75
C ASP A 120 8.57 2.62 8.89
N ILE A 121 8.29 2.17 10.12
CA ILE A 121 7.40 1.02 10.37
C ILE A 121 5.97 1.32 9.90
N GLU A 122 5.48 2.54 10.08
CA GLU A 122 4.15 2.94 9.59
C GLU A 122 4.11 2.94 8.05
N HIS A 123 5.17 3.40 7.39
CA HIS A 123 5.28 3.30 5.93
C HIS A 123 5.23 1.86 5.45
N VAL A 124 5.92 0.92 6.11
CA VAL A 124 5.83 -0.52 5.80
C VAL A 124 4.42 -1.06 5.98
N GLN A 125 3.73 -0.68 7.04
CA GLN A 125 2.34 -1.07 7.28
C GLN A 125 1.41 -0.56 6.17
N ASN A 126 1.51 0.72 5.83
CA ASN A 126 0.71 1.34 4.78
C ASN A 126 1.00 0.76 3.40
N LEU A 127 2.25 0.42 3.09
CA LEU A 127 2.62 -0.25 1.85
C LEU A 127 1.81 -1.53 1.63
N PHE A 128 1.71 -2.40 2.63
CA PHE A 128 0.97 -3.65 2.47
C PHE A 128 -0.54 -3.44 2.46
N LEU A 129 -1.10 -2.66 3.41
CA LEU A 129 -2.55 -2.49 3.53
C LEU A 129 -3.14 -1.67 2.39
N ARG A 130 -2.47 -0.59 1.99
CA ARG A 130 -3.00 0.37 1.03
C ARG A 130 -2.57 0.11 -0.40
N CYS A 131 -1.39 -0.49 -0.62
CA CYS A 131 -0.86 -0.66 -1.98
C CYS A 131 -0.84 -2.15 -2.39
N VAL A 132 -0.11 -3.00 -1.67
CA VAL A 132 0.17 -4.38 -2.13
C VAL A 132 -1.10 -5.23 -2.18
N PHE A 133 -1.91 -5.26 -1.13
CA PHE A 133 -3.11 -6.10 -1.10
C PHE A 133 -4.15 -5.69 -2.13
N PRO A 134 -4.54 -4.40 -2.27
CA PRO A 134 -5.49 -3.99 -3.31
C PRO A 134 -4.99 -4.27 -4.73
N VAL A 135 -3.70 -4.05 -5.03
CA VAL A 135 -3.12 -4.34 -6.34
C VAL A 135 -3.17 -5.83 -6.66
N LEU A 136 -2.80 -6.70 -5.70
CA LEU A 136 -2.85 -8.15 -5.89
C LEU A 136 -4.28 -8.65 -6.09
N ILE A 137 -5.24 -8.13 -5.31
CA ILE A 137 -6.67 -8.46 -5.47
C ILE A 137 -7.16 -8.04 -6.86
N ALA A 138 -6.83 -6.81 -7.30
CA ALA A 138 -7.19 -6.32 -8.62
C ALA A 138 -6.62 -7.19 -9.75
N TRP A 139 -5.37 -7.62 -9.63
CA TRP A 139 -4.74 -8.49 -10.61
C TRP A 139 -5.38 -9.89 -10.65
N ILE A 140 -5.65 -10.49 -9.49
CA ILE A 140 -6.32 -11.80 -9.43
C ILE A 140 -7.72 -11.73 -10.04
N VAL A 141 -8.50 -10.68 -9.70
CA VAL A 141 -9.83 -10.46 -10.29
C VAL A 141 -9.72 -10.22 -11.80
N GLY A 142 -8.76 -9.42 -12.25
CA GLY A 142 -8.53 -9.16 -13.66
C GLY A 142 -8.21 -10.44 -14.44
N VAL A 143 -7.31 -11.29 -13.93
CA VAL A 143 -6.99 -12.59 -14.53
C VAL A 143 -8.21 -13.51 -14.53
N LEU A 144 -9.01 -13.52 -13.46
CA LEU A 144 -10.24 -14.30 -13.40
C LEU A 144 -11.23 -13.85 -14.48
N LEU A 145 -11.40 -12.55 -14.69
CA LEU A 145 -12.28 -12.00 -15.72
C LEU A 145 -11.79 -12.31 -17.14
N VAL A 146 -10.48 -12.24 -17.38
CA VAL A 146 -9.88 -12.65 -18.65
C VAL A 146 -10.15 -14.14 -18.91
N ALA A 147 -10.02 -14.99 -17.89
CA ALA A 147 -10.33 -16.42 -18.02
C ALA A 147 -11.81 -16.65 -18.34
N VAL A 148 -12.73 -15.95 -17.65
CA VAL A 148 -14.18 -16.03 -17.92
C VAL A 148 -14.49 -15.57 -19.35
N ALA A 149 -13.90 -14.46 -19.81
CA ALA A 149 -14.04 -13.98 -21.17
C ALA A 149 -13.58 -15.01 -22.22
N GLY A 150 -12.50 -15.74 -21.91
CA GLY A 150 -11.97 -16.81 -22.76
C GLY A 150 -12.91 -18.00 -22.93
N PHE A 151 -13.68 -18.34 -21.91
CA PHE A 151 -14.71 -19.39 -22.02
C PHE A 151 -15.90 -18.97 -22.90
N MET A 152 -16.15 -17.65 -23.03
CA MET A 152 -17.27 -17.15 -23.82
C MET A 152 -16.92 -17.03 -25.31
N SER A 153 -15.78 -16.43 -25.67
CA SER A 153 -15.29 -16.36 -27.04
C SER A 153 -13.81 -15.96 -27.13
N PRO A 154 -13.07 -16.42 -28.18
CA PRO A 154 -11.67 -16.01 -28.37
C PRO A 154 -11.49 -14.50 -28.62
N GLY A 155 -12.44 -13.85 -29.26
CA GLY A 155 -12.41 -12.40 -29.50
C GLY A 155 -12.57 -11.62 -28.19
N LEU A 156 -13.45 -12.07 -27.29
CA LEU A 156 -13.63 -11.46 -25.97
C LEU A 156 -12.41 -11.68 -25.06
N LEU A 157 -11.77 -12.85 -25.15
CA LEU A 157 -10.52 -13.14 -24.49
C LEU A 157 -9.43 -12.12 -24.85
N LEU A 158 -9.21 -11.92 -26.16
CA LEU A 158 -8.20 -10.98 -26.64
C LEU A 158 -8.49 -9.54 -26.19
N PHE A 159 -9.76 -9.13 -26.31
CA PHE A 159 -10.21 -7.82 -25.84
C PHE A 159 -10.00 -7.64 -24.32
N ALA A 160 -10.43 -8.60 -23.49
CA ALA A 160 -10.27 -8.56 -22.05
C ALA A 160 -8.79 -8.57 -21.63
N LEU A 161 -7.94 -9.33 -22.36
CA LEU A 161 -6.49 -9.37 -22.10
C LEU A 161 -5.84 -8.01 -22.40
N ILE A 162 -6.19 -7.39 -23.54
CA ILE A 162 -5.69 -6.05 -23.89
C ILE A 162 -6.16 -5.03 -22.86
N ALA A 163 -7.43 -5.04 -22.47
CA ALA A 163 -7.98 -4.15 -21.45
C ALA A 163 -7.30 -4.33 -20.10
N PHE A 164 -7.07 -5.57 -19.67
CA PHE A 164 -6.35 -5.90 -18.44
C PHE A 164 -4.91 -5.38 -18.47
N LEU A 165 -4.15 -5.67 -19.53
CA LEU A 165 -2.77 -5.19 -19.67
C LEU A 165 -2.70 -3.67 -19.68
N LEU A 166 -3.61 -3.01 -20.40
CA LEU A 166 -3.65 -1.56 -20.48
C LEU A 166 -3.98 -0.91 -19.14
N LEU A 167 -5.05 -1.34 -18.47
CA LEU A 167 -5.55 -0.71 -17.24
C LEU A 167 -4.80 -1.12 -15.98
N CYS A 168 -4.39 -2.40 -15.88
CA CYS A 168 -3.79 -2.92 -14.64
C CYS A 168 -2.25 -2.95 -14.67
N VAL A 169 -1.61 -2.77 -15.85
CA VAL A 169 -0.16 -2.83 -15.97
C VAL A 169 0.41 -1.57 -16.63
N ILE A 170 0.00 -1.25 -17.86
CA ILE A 170 0.63 -0.20 -18.66
C ILE A 170 0.36 1.18 -18.07
N ILE A 171 -0.90 1.52 -17.80
CA ILE A 171 -1.27 2.84 -17.25
C ILE A 171 -0.65 3.07 -15.87
N PRO A 172 -0.71 2.13 -14.89
CA PRO A 172 -0.03 2.29 -13.61
C PRO A 172 1.49 2.41 -13.74
N ALA A 173 2.13 1.59 -14.57
CA ALA A 173 3.58 1.66 -14.80
C ALA A 173 3.99 3.00 -15.42
N LEU A 174 3.23 3.50 -16.40
CA LEU A 174 3.48 4.77 -17.05
C LEU A 174 3.29 5.95 -16.06
N ALA A 175 2.29 5.88 -15.18
CA ALA A 175 2.06 6.86 -14.13
C ALA A 175 3.30 7.02 -13.24
N VAL A 176 3.85 5.90 -12.77
CA VAL A 176 5.09 5.89 -11.97
C VAL A 176 6.26 6.55 -12.73
N VAL A 177 6.48 6.15 -13.98
CA VAL A 177 7.62 6.66 -14.78
C VAL A 177 7.50 8.16 -15.02
N LEU A 178 6.30 8.64 -15.35
CA LEU A 178 6.08 10.07 -15.68
C LEU A 178 6.07 10.99 -14.45
N ASN A 179 5.57 10.51 -13.31
CA ASN A 179 5.40 11.35 -12.13
C ASN A 179 6.57 11.27 -11.15
N ARG A 180 7.39 10.23 -11.20
CA ARG A 180 8.50 10.01 -10.26
C ARG A 180 9.37 11.25 -10.05
N ALA A 181 9.88 11.84 -11.13
CA ALA A 181 10.77 13.00 -11.04
C ALA A 181 10.08 14.26 -10.47
N ARG A 182 8.74 14.37 -10.65
CA ARG A 182 7.94 15.48 -10.11
C ARG A 182 7.70 15.29 -8.62
N ILE A 183 7.33 14.07 -8.20
CA ILE A 183 7.13 13.72 -6.80
C ILE A 183 8.43 13.91 -6.02
N GLU A 184 9.55 13.33 -6.47
CA GLU A 184 10.86 13.50 -5.83
C GLU A 184 11.28 14.98 -5.71
N ARG A 185 11.01 15.80 -6.72
CA ARG A 185 11.32 17.24 -6.67
C ARG A 185 10.44 17.94 -5.64
N ASN A 186 9.15 17.65 -5.61
CA ASN A 186 8.20 18.27 -4.70
C ASN A 186 8.53 17.90 -3.23
N ASP A 187 8.91 16.65 -2.97
CA ASP A 187 9.29 16.18 -1.65
C ASP A 187 10.60 16.83 -1.15
N ARG A 188 11.58 17.02 -2.04
CA ARG A 188 12.80 17.79 -1.72
C ARG A 188 12.49 19.24 -1.40
N THR A 189 11.62 19.89 -2.18
CA THR A 189 11.20 21.29 -1.92
C THR A 189 10.45 21.37 -0.60
N ARG A 190 9.57 20.41 -0.30
CA ARG A 190 8.86 20.34 0.99
C ARG A 190 9.84 20.17 2.16
N ALA A 191 10.81 19.25 2.04
CA ALA A 191 11.81 19.01 3.09
C ALA A 191 12.69 20.25 3.33
N SER A 192 13.15 20.94 2.28
CA SER A 192 13.92 22.18 2.40
C SER A 192 13.11 23.30 3.06
N LEU A 193 11.84 23.44 2.69
CA LEU A 193 10.94 24.43 3.28
C LEU A 193 10.69 24.17 4.76
N TYR A 194 10.47 22.91 5.17
CA TYR A 194 10.33 22.57 6.59
C TYR A 194 11.59 22.88 7.39
N ALA A 195 12.79 22.58 6.85
CA ALA A 195 14.05 22.93 7.50
C ALA A 195 14.19 24.44 7.66
N GLU A 196 13.92 25.20 6.60
CA GLU A 196 14.00 26.66 6.61
C GLU A 196 12.98 27.30 7.58
N VAL A 197 11.73 26.82 7.59
CA VAL A 197 10.72 27.28 8.56
C VAL A 197 11.18 27.00 9.97
N THR A 198 11.72 25.82 10.23
CA THR A 198 12.22 25.45 11.57
C THR A 198 13.34 26.36 12.01
N ASP A 199 14.33 26.63 11.16
CA ASP A 199 15.44 27.53 11.45
C ASP A 199 14.97 28.97 11.74
N LYS A 200 14.01 29.47 10.92
CA LYS A 200 13.44 30.81 11.12
C LYS A 200 12.58 30.90 12.38
N VAL A 201 11.87 29.83 12.76
CA VAL A 201 11.12 29.79 14.03
C VAL A 201 12.07 29.78 15.22
N LEU A 202 13.14 28.99 15.18
CA LEU A 202 14.16 28.95 16.23
C LEU A 202 14.90 30.31 16.34
N GLY A 203 15.19 30.99 15.21
CA GLY A 203 15.78 32.32 15.13
C GLY A 203 14.80 33.48 15.27
N SER A 204 13.53 33.24 15.59
CA SER A 204 12.46 34.26 15.58
C SER A 204 12.74 35.47 16.46
N ARG A 205 13.43 35.27 17.60
CA ARG A 205 13.85 36.34 18.50
C ARG A 205 14.85 37.29 17.83
N ASP A 206 15.83 36.76 17.12
CA ASP A 206 16.86 37.54 16.42
C ASP A 206 16.26 38.29 15.22
N ILE A 207 15.33 37.62 14.52
CA ILE A 207 14.55 38.20 13.43
C ILE A 207 13.72 39.39 13.91
N ALA A 208 13.07 39.26 15.09
CA ALA A 208 12.27 40.32 15.68
C ALA A 208 13.15 41.51 16.11
N ILE A 209 14.31 41.27 16.71
CA ILE A 209 15.29 42.30 17.09
C ILE A 209 15.82 43.05 15.86
N ALA A 210 16.08 42.31 14.77
CA ALA A 210 16.55 42.88 13.51
C ALA A 210 15.45 43.65 12.72
N GLY A 211 14.18 43.57 13.13
CA GLY A 211 13.05 44.21 12.45
C GLY A 211 12.72 43.63 11.07
N ARG A 212 13.25 42.44 10.71
CA ARG A 212 13.14 41.81 9.38
C ARG A 212 11.99 40.81 9.26
N GLY A 213 11.05 40.81 10.18
CA GLY A 213 9.96 39.81 10.20
C GLY A 213 9.10 39.82 8.91
N GLY A 214 8.77 41.02 8.39
CA GLY A 214 7.98 41.14 7.17
C GLY A 214 8.69 40.58 5.92
N GLU A 215 9.99 40.86 5.78
CA GLU A 215 10.82 40.37 4.67
C GLU A 215 10.91 38.82 4.67
N ILE A 216 11.19 38.24 5.84
CA ILE A 216 11.32 36.79 6.00
C ILE A 216 9.99 36.08 5.78
N THR A 217 8.88 36.66 6.26
CA THR A 217 7.54 36.12 6.01
C THR A 217 7.22 36.14 4.51
N GLY A 218 7.60 37.23 3.79
CA GLY A 218 7.43 37.33 2.34
C GLY A 218 8.20 36.23 1.60
N GLN A 219 9.46 36.00 1.95
CA GLN A 219 10.29 34.94 1.35
C GLN A 219 9.70 33.54 1.57
N LEU A 220 9.26 33.25 2.79
CA LEU A 220 8.62 31.97 3.10
C LEU A 220 7.32 31.77 2.30
N MET A 221 6.53 32.84 2.15
CA MET A 221 5.28 32.79 1.39
C MET A 221 5.53 32.49 -0.09
N GLU A 222 6.57 33.07 -0.69
CA GLU A 222 6.96 32.75 -2.08
C GLU A 222 7.36 31.27 -2.24
N GLU A 223 8.04 30.70 -1.26
CA GLU A 223 8.41 29.28 -1.28
C GLU A 223 7.20 28.36 -1.08
N PHE A 224 6.28 28.73 -0.21
CA PHE A 224 4.98 28.05 -0.07
C PHE A 224 4.17 28.08 -1.36
N ASP A 225 4.12 29.23 -2.04
CA ASP A 225 3.42 29.39 -3.32
C ASP A 225 4.05 28.52 -4.42
N ARG A 226 5.37 28.37 -4.43
CA ARG A 226 6.08 27.46 -5.36
C ARG A 226 5.76 25.99 -5.07
N LEU A 227 5.73 25.60 -3.79
CA LEU A 227 5.34 24.25 -3.39
C LEU A 227 3.90 23.95 -3.78
N ASP A 228 2.97 24.88 -3.48
CA ASP A 228 1.55 24.75 -3.82
C ASP A 228 1.32 24.68 -5.35
N ALA A 229 2.07 25.44 -6.13
CA ALA A 229 2.03 25.34 -7.59
C ALA A 229 2.50 23.96 -8.09
N GLY A 230 3.52 23.40 -7.46
CA GLY A 230 3.98 22.04 -7.73
C GLY A 230 2.92 20.97 -7.40
N GLU A 231 2.30 21.07 -6.24
CA GLU A 231 1.22 20.16 -5.81
C GLU A 231 -0.01 20.26 -6.72
N LYS A 232 -0.40 21.49 -7.10
CA LYS A 232 -1.50 21.71 -8.06
C LYS A 232 -1.21 21.11 -9.44
N ALA A 233 0.04 21.19 -9.90
CA ALA A 233 0.44 20.58 -11.17
C ALA A 233 0.35 19.04 -11.11
N ILE A 234 0.78 18.40 -10.02
CA ILE A 234 0.64 16.96 -9.80
C ILE A 234 -0.85 16.58 -9.77
N ALA A 235 -1.65 17.26 -8.94
CA ALA A 235 -3.08 17.02 -8.82
C ALA A 235 -3.86 17.23 -10.14
N HIS A 236 -3.40 18.14 -11.01
CA HIS A 236 -4.00 18.32 -12.33
C HIS A 236 -3.74 17.11 -13.23
N HIS A 237 -2.51 16.60 -13.26
CA HIS A 237 -2.17 15.39 -14.02
C HIS A 237 -2.91 14.16 -13.53
N ASP A 238 -3.07 14.00 -12.22
CA ASP A 238 -3.82 12.90 -11.62
C ASP A 238 -5.29 12.93 -12.01
N ARG A 239 -5.89 14.14 -12.03
CA ARG A 239 -7.27 14.32 -12.50
C ARG A 239 -7.43 14.00 -13.98
N LEU A 240 -6.51 14.43 -14.84
CA LEU A 240 -6.53 14.10 -16.27
C LEU A 240 -6.37 12.59 -16.49
N ARG A 241 -5.47 11.95 -15.76
CA ARG A 241 -5.27 10.50 -15.79
C ARG A 241 -6.53 9.74 -15.35
N LEU A 242 -7.16 10.18 -14.26
CA LEU A 242 -8.41 9.59 -13.78
C LEU A 242 -9.52 9.73 -14.82
N LEU A 243 -9.67 10.88 -15.44
CA LEU A 243 -10.62 11.08 -16.54
C LEU A 243 -10.35 10.13 -17.71
N LEU A 244 -9.08 9.96 -18.09
CA LEU A 244 -8.67 9.06 -19.17
C LEU A 244 -9.05 7.61 -18.84
N ILE A 245 -8.80 7.16 -17.61
CA ILE A 245 -9.20 5.83 -17.14
C ILE A 245 -10.72 5.67 -17.17
N GLN A 246 -11.48 6.66 -16.71
CA GLN A 246 -12.95 6.62 -16.74
C GLN A 246 -13.49 6.55 -18.17
N VAL A 247 -12.90 7.29 -19.11
CA VAL A 247 -13.26 7.23 -20.53
C VAL A 247 -12.94 5.85 -21.11
N LEU A 248 -11.77 5.28 -20.79
CA LEU A 248 -11.42 3.93 -21.24
C LEU A 248 -12.38 2.87 -20.67
N LEU A 249 -12.74 2.96 -19.39
CA LEU A 249 -13.71 2.07 -18.77
C LEU A 249 -15.09 2.21 -19.42
N LEU A 250 -15.51 3.44 -19.75
CA LEU A 250 -16.74 3.68 -20.51
C LEU A 250 -16.69 3.02 -21.88
N CYS A 251 -15.59 3.16 -22.61
CA CYS A 251 -15.40 2.49 -23.90
C CYS A 251 -15.48 0.96 -23.77
N ILE A 252 -14.89 0.39 -22.72
CA ILE A 252 -14.96 -1.05 -22.46
C ILE A 252 -16.41 -1.49 -22.20
N ILE A 253 -17.17 -0.75 -21.40
CA ILE A 253 -18.59 -1.04 -21.16
C ILE A 253 -19.37 -0.99 -22.47
N LEU A 254 -19.16 0.03 -23.30
CA LEU A 254 -19.85 0.14 -24.60
C LEU A 254 -19.52 -1.03 -25.52
N VAL A 255 -18.27 -1.47 -25.59
CA VAL A 255 -17.87 -2.66 -26.37
C VAL A 255 -18.51 -3.92 -25.79
N LEU A 256 -18.60 -4.07 -24.49
CA LEU A 256 -19.27 -5.21 -23.85
C LEU A 256 -20.77 -5.21 -24.14
N ILE A 257 -21.44 -4.06 -24.07
CA ILE A 257 -22.87 -3.93 -24.45
C ILE A 257 -23.07 -4.27 -25.89
N TRP A 258 -22.22 -3.77 -26.80
CA TRP A 258 -22.30 -4.09 -28.23
C TRP A 258 -22.11 -5.60 -28.48
N TRP A 259 -21.07 -6.19 -27.85
CA TRP A 259 -20.80 -7.62 -28.01
C TRP A 259 -21.94 -8.48 -27.45
N THR A 260 -22.46 -8.17 -26.26
CA THR A 260 -23.61 -8.89 -25.66
C THR A 260 -24.87 -8.71 -26.48
N SER A 261 -25.11 -7.52 -27.05
CA SER A 261 -26.25 -7.26 -27.95
C SER A 261 -26.17 -8.09 -29.21
N VAL A 262 -25.01 -8.21 -29.84
CA VAL A 262 -24.82 -9.06 -31.04
C VAL A 262 -24.98 -10.55 -30.71
N ARG A 263 -24.55 -10.97 -29.51
CA ARG A 263 -24.55 -12.39 -29.12
C ARG A 263 -25.93 -12.86 -28.61
N PHE A 264 -26.64 -12.00 -27.88
CA PHE A 264 -27.90 -12.32 -27.21
C PHE A 264 -29.09 -11.51 -27.67
N GLY A 265 -28.88 -10.47 -28.47
CA GLY A 265 -29.94 -9.67 -29.06
C GLY A 265 -30.67 -10.45 -30.16
N GLY A 266 -32.01 -10.31 -30.20
CA GLY A 266 -32.82 -10.86 -31.28
C GLY A 266 -33.35 -12.28 -31.06
N THR A 267 -33.10 -12.91 -29.94
CA THR A 267 -33.75 -14.18 -29.57
C THR A 267 -35.00 -13.90 -28.73
N PRO A 268 -36.22 -14.24 -29.17
CA PRO A 268 -37.42 -14.14 -28.35
C PRO A 268 -37.28 -15.09 -27.14
N GLY A 269 -37.37 -14.57 -25.91
CA GLY A 269 -37.44 -15.42 -24.74
C GLY A 269 -36.31 -15.20 -23.69
N GLY A 270 -35.99 -13.97 -23.35
CA GLY A 270 -35.26 -13.68 -22.10
C GLY A 270 -33.72 -13.64 -22.19
N THR A 271 -33.13 -13.73 -23.41
CA THR A 271 -31.66 -13.62 -23.56
C THR A 271 -31.16 -12.18 -23.59
N SER A 272 -32.03 -11.20 -23.90
CA SER A 272 -31.72 -9.77 -23.87
C SER A 272 -31.42 -9.24 -22.44
N ASP A 273 -31.91 -9.92 -21.42
CA ASP A 273 -31.71 -9.55 -19.97
C ASP A 273 -30.23 -9.61 -19.60
N TRP A 274 -29.44 -10.44 -20.25
CA TRP A 274 -28.00 -10.55 -20.05
C TRP A 274 -27.23 -9.28 -20.43
N ILE A 275 -27.76 -8.45 -21.33
CA ILE A 275 -27.12 -7.21 -21.78
C ILE A 275 -27.01 -6.25 -20.58
N VAL A 276 -28.11 -6.04 -19.89
CA VAL A 276 -28.17 -5.17 -18.70
C VAL A 276 -27.38 -5.78 -17.54
N ALA A 277 -27.46 -7.09 -17.36
CA ALA A 277 -26.71 -7.81 -16.34
C ALA A 277 -25.20 -7.62 -16.49
N VAL A 278 -24.66 -7.80 -17.70
CA VAL A 278 -23.23 -7.60 -17.97
C VAL A 278 -22.83 -6.14 -17.81
N ALA A 279 -23.64 -5.22 -18.32
CA ALA A 279 -23.36 -3.79 -18.18
C ALA A 279 -23.26 -3.36 -16.70
N LEU A 280 -24.26 -3.71 -15.89
CA LEU A 280 -24.25 -3.37 -14.47
C LEU A 280 -23.17 -4.14 -13.68
N GLY A 281 -22.92 -5.40 -14.01
CA GLY A 281 -21.87 -6.21 -13.39
C GLY A 281 -20.46 -5.64 -13.56
N PHE A 282 -20.25 -4.76 -14.54
CA PHE A 282 -18.96 -4.10 -14.77
C PHE A 282 -18.69 -2.95 -13.79
N PHE A 283 -19.72 -2.28 -13.24
CA PHE A 283 -19.53 -1.10 -12.38
C PHE A 283 -18.62 -1.32 -11.16
N PRO A 284 -18.70 -2.43 -10.41
CA PRO A 284 -17.80 -2.65 -9.28
C PRO A 284 -16.31 -2.73 -9.67
N LEU A 285 -16.00 -3.02 -10.92
CA LEU A 285 -14.61 -3.04 -11.41
C LEU A 285 -14.01 -1.65 -11.49
N ILE A 286 -14.82 -0.61 -11.69
CA ILE A 286 -14.36 0.78 -11.67
C ILE A 286 -13.74 1.11 -10.31
N GLU A 287 -14.39 0.69 -9.22
CA GLU A 287 -13.90 0.92 -7.85
C GLU A 287 -12.55 0.23 -7.60
N VAL A 288 -12.28 -0.89 -8.27
CA VAL A 288 -11.05 -1.66 -8.11
C VAL A 288 -9.93 -1.16 -9.01
N ILE A 289 -10.25 -0.74 -10.24
CA ILE A 289 -9.27 -0.41 -11.28
C ILE A 289 -8.85 1.06 -11.21
N ALA A 290 -9.78 1.99 -10.95
CA ALA A 290 -9.52 3.42 -11.00
C ALA A 290 -8.38 3.88 -10.06
N PRO A 291 -8.22 3.35 -8.83
CA PRO A 291 -7.15 3.78 -7.93
C PRO A 291 -5.78 3.16 -8.24
N LEU A 292 -5.68 2.13 -9.11
CA LEU A 292 -4.43 1.40 -9.33
C LEU A 292 -3.22 2.29 -9.66
N PRO A 293 -3.28 3.29 -10.55
CA PRO A 293 -2.11 4.11 -10.86
C PRO A 293 -1.60 4.88 -9.65
N GLN A 294 -2.50 5.40 -8.81
CA GLN A 294 -2.12 6.10 -7.58
C GLN A 294 -1.49 5.12 -6.58
N LEU A 295 -2.05 3.91 -6.41
CA LEU A 295 -1.46 2.89 -5.53
C LEU A 295 -0.03 2.51 -5.96
N PHE A 296 0.25 2.51 -7.26
CA PHE A 296 1.60 2.27 -7.77
C PHE A 296 2.55 3.45 -7.48
N GLU A 297 2.08 4.69 -7.53
CA GLU A 297 2.85 5.87 -7.15
C GLU A 297 3.13 5.89 -5.65
N ASP A 298 2.14 5.60 -4.81
CA ASP A 298 2.29 5.52 -3.35
C ASP A 298 3.31 4.42 -2.94
N THR A 299 3.49 3.37 -3.76
CA THR A 299 4.53 2.37 -3.50
C THR A 299 5.94 2.92 -3.55
N LEU A 300 6.19 4.00 -4.32
CA LEU A 300 7.52 4.62 -4.40
C LEU A 300 7.90 5.28 -3.08
N GLU A 301 6.98 6.09 -2.51
CA GLU A 301 7.20 6.76 -1.22
C GLU A 301 7.51 5.75 -0.11
N HIS A 302 6.72 4.69 -0.04
CA HIS A 302 6.92 3.64 0.95
C HIS A 302 8.18 2.79 0.70
N ARG A 303 8.61 2.68 -0.55
CA ARG A 303 9.85 2.00 -0.92
C ARG A 303 11.08 2.74 -0.42
N GLU A 304 11.09 4.07 -0.49
CA GLU A 304 12.19 4.89 0.01
C GLU A 304 12.39 4.71 1.53
N ALA A 305 11.31 4.61 2.31
CA ALA A 305 11.39 4.27 3.73
C ALA A 305 12.08 2.91 3.96
N LEU A 306 11.74 1.90 3.16
CA LEU A 306 12.39 0.59 3.21
C LEU A 306 13.86 0.64 2.80
N GLU A 307 14.23 1.45 1.83
CA GLU A 307 15.61 1.63 1.38
C GLU A 307 16.44 2.31 2.49
N ARG A 308 15.92 3.37 3.14
CA ARG A 308 16.57 4.00 4.32
C ARG A 308 16.79 3.00 5.45
N MET A 309 15.78 2.20 5.80
CA MET A 309 15.94 1.15 6.83
C MET A 309 17.01 0.12 6.46
N ASN A 310 17.14 -0.21 5.17
CA ASN A 310 18.15 -1.15 4.70
C ASN A 310 19.57 -0.55 4.72
N GLU A 311 19.73 0.71 4.34
CA GLU A 311 21.00 1.44 4.40
C GLU A 311 21.51 1.59 5.84
N GLN A 312 20.60 1.76 6.79
CA GLN A 312 20.91 1.78 8.22
C GLN A 312 21.24 0.38 8.79
N GLY A 313 21.26 -0.67 7.95
CA GLY A 313 21.52 -2.05 8.39
C GLY A 313 20.39 -2.68 9.22
N LEU A 314 19.26 -1.99 9.37
CA LEU A 314 18.16 -2.41 10.24
C LEU A 314 17.40 -3.64 9.71
N LEU A 315 17.52 -3.92 8.40
CA LEU A 315 16.92 -5.09 7.75
C LEU A 315 17.89 -6.27 7.58
N ALA A 316 19.16 -6.11 7.97
CA ALA A 316 20.13 -7.21 7.96
C ALA A 316 19.73 -8.29 8.99
N ASP A 317 19.99 -9.55 8.70
CA ASP A 317 19.79 -10.60 9.70
C ASP A 317 20.83 -10.41 10.81
N PRO A 318 20.41 -10.20 12.08
CA PRO A 318 21.34 -10.12 13.16
C PRO A 318 22.05 -11.48 13.30
N ASP A 319 23.37 -11.44 13.46
CA ASP A 319 24.16 -12.64 13.66
C ASP A 319 23.62 -13.41 14.87
N PRO A 320 23.19 -14.67 14.71
CA PRO A 320 22.69 -15.49 15.81
C PRO A 320 23.70 -15.61 16.98
N ALA A 321 24.99 -15.54 16.67
CA ALA A 321 26.06 -15.59 17.66
C ALA A 321 26.04 -14.42 18.63
N LEU A 322 25.46 -13.26 18.23
CA LEU A 322 25.34 -12.06 19.05
C LEU A 322 24.29 -12.20 20.17
N PHE A 323 23.39 -13.16 20.08
CA PHE A 323 22.29 -13.39 21.03
C PHE A 323 22.46 -14.66 21.87
N THR A 324 23.50 -15.43 21.61
CA THR A 324 23.89 -16.55 22.47
C THR A 324 24.64 -16.01 23.67
N ALA A 325 23.91 -15.73 24.76
CA ALA A 325 24.58 -15.56 26.04
C ALA A 325 25.34 -16.85 26.37
N PRO A 326 26.61 -16.79 26.75
CA PRO A 326 27.29 -17.95 27.27
C PRO A 326 26.48 -18.47 28.47
N SER A 327 26.28 -19.78 28.54
CA SER A 327 25.63 -20.41 29.69
C SER A 327 26.56 -20.28 30.88
N LEU A 328 26.36 -19.21 31.65
CA LEU A 328 27.08 -19.02 32.89
C LEU A 328 26.44 -19.90 33.98
N HIS A 329 27.23 -20.69 34.64
CA HIS A 329 26.81 -21.50 35.80
C HIS A 329 27.25 -20.83 37.10
N ALA A 330 26.34 -20.64 38.01
CA ALA A 330 26.65 -20.11 39.33
C ALA A 330 27.42 -21.16 40.19
N PRO A 331 28.33 -20.73 41.11
CA PRO A 331 28.67 -19.36 41.46
C PRO A 331 29.58 -18.68 40.41
N PHE A 332 29.46 -17.36 40.28
CA PHE A 332 30.27 -16.55 39.33
C PHE A 332 31.32 -15.77 40.10
N ASP A 333 32.59 -16.00 39.77
CA ASP A 333 33.67 -15.14 40.19
C ASP A 333 34.00 -14.18 39.05
N ILE A 334 33.90 -12.87 39.29
CA ILE A 334 34.24 -11.85 38.31
C ILE A 334 35.59 -11.27 38.67
N SER A 335 36.64 -11.58 37.90
CA SER A 335 37.95 -10.97 38.02
C SER A 335 38.19 -9.99 36.88
N ILE A 336 38.45 -8.74 37.25
CA ILE A 336 38.79 -7.66 36.32
C ILE A 336 40.26 -7.30 36.60
N GLU A 337 41.12 -7.42 35.62
CA GLU A 337 42.56 -7.10 35.76
C GLU A 337 42.94 -5.97 34.80
N GLU A 338 43.49 -4.91 35.32
CA GLU A 338 44.00 -3.74 34.57
C GLU A 338 43.04 -3.18 33.49
N LEU A 339 41.73 -3.19 33.78
CA LEU A 339 40.74 -2.68 32.84
C LEU A 339 40.92 -1.18 32.62
N SER A 340 41.14 -0.81 31.34
CA SER A 340 41.15 0.58 30.92
C SER A 340 40.06 0.76 29.88
N PHE A 341 39.23 1.80 30.04
CA PHE A 341 38.12 2.08 29.12
C PHE A 341 38.00 3.57 28.84
N SER A 342 37.75 3.91 27.58
CA SER A 342 37.49 5.26 27.11
C SER A 342 36.41 5.23 26.00
N TYR A 343 35.48 6.19 26.02
CA TYR A 343 34.54 6.41 24.92
C TYR A 343 35.19 7.15 23.75
N GLU A 344 36.16 8.06 24.09
CA GLU A 344 36.97 8.79 23.11
C GLU A 344 38.44 8.51 23.40
N PRO A 345 39.30 8.42 22.35
CA PRO A 345 40.70 8.06 22.51
C PRO A 345 41.49 8.97 23.49
N GLU A 346 41.03 10.23 23.63
CA GLU A 346 41.68 11.25 24.47
C GLU A 346 41.15 11.32 25.93
N HIS A 347 40.02 10.70 26.26
CA HIS A 347 39.38 10.74 27.56
C HIS A 347 39.23 9.34 28.16
N CYS A 348 40.24 8.95 28.93
CA CYS A 348 40.24 7.69 29.68
C CYS A 348 39.30 7.81 30.91
N ILE A 349 38.21 7.01 30.92
CA ILE A 349 37.25 6.99 32.05
C ILE A 349 37.66 6.00 33.13
N LEU A 350 38.12 4.83 32.70
CA LEU A 350 38.70 3.81 33.60
C LEU A 350 40.15 3.57 33.23
N SER A 351 41.07 3.68 34.18
CA SER A 351 42.48 3.44 33.95
C SER A 351 42.98 2.37 34.92
N LYS A 352 43.40 1.22 34.38
CA LYS A 352 44.02 0.10 35.07
C LYS A 352 43.24 -0.32 36.35
N VAL A 353 41.93 -0.44 36.25
CA VAL A 353 41.09 -0.87 37.38
C VAL A 353 41.22 -2.39 37.51
N THR A 354 41.60 -2.81 38.74
CA THR A 354 41.62 -4.24 39.11
C THR A 354 40.59 -4.47 40.21
N LEU A 355 39.64 -5.38 39.96
CA LEU A 355 38.54 -5.67 40.85
C LEU A 355 38.21 -7.17 40.81
N SER A 356 37.98 -7.75 41.96
CA SER A 356 37.51 -9.14 42.09
C SER A 356 36.20 -9.14 42.91
N ILE A 357 35.14 -9.73 42.30
CA ILE A 357 33.85 -9.91 42.95
C ILE A 357 33.63 -11.42 43.08
N LEU A 358 33.49 -11.87 44.31
CA LEU A 358 33.27 -13.26 44.72
C LEU A 358 31.78 -13.57 44.81
#